data_e6bda7f324470d7069c103841d6d0230
#
_entry.id   e6bda7f324470d7069c103841d6d0230
#
_cell.length_a   1.000
_cell.length_b   1.000
_cell.length_c   1.000
_cell.angle_alpha   90.00
_cell.angle_beta   90.00
_cell.angle_gamma   90.00
#
_symmetry.space_group_name_H-M   'P 1'
#
loop_
_entity.id
_entity.type
_entity.pdbx_description
1 polymer ?
#
loop_
_entity_poly.entity_id
_entity_poly.type
_entity_poly.pdbx_seq_one_letter_code
_entity_poly.pdbx_strand_id
1 'polypeptide(L)'
;MRKTLHNGLCAFLLSVIAVLPASSQTKDEPDWLKDLASRITINGYMQGGYEYSDKGGKTTSTFNFKRAIFWGKARITDRWSFLFMNNFANSKGVLEYYTDYRVTRDKALTVRVGQFQHPFSLESPLSPTMLELVDVTSQAVTYLANGNEPLLGPNYGRDEGIMLLGDLFNDHFHYELAVMNGQGINQSDSNADKDVILKLDYRPTKELRIVATGQKGRGHAIGTCAWNDVQVGDNYRRDRVSFGGELKVPTRLGEKSTSGGICVRSEFLAGKDGDVGSRGAYLTGSVAVGSGVDVIASADYYDRNTSVSGWQQTNLMGGLQYWFYKKCRLQLQYTHSFCGHLLGDDYNRLQAQVQVAFYTHPQPLPRGGEYI
;
A
#
# COMPACT_ATOMS: atom_id res chain seq x y z
N MET A 1 -16.55 -18.64 -20.35
CA MET A 1 -16.56 -17.28 -20.92
C MET A 1 -15.70 -16.23 -20.17
N ARG A 2 -15.32 -16.41 -18.90
CA ARG A 2 -14.47 -15.42 -18.16
C ARG A 2 -12.98 -15.40 -18.57
N LYS A 3 -12.41 -16.47 -19.10
CA LYS A 3 -10.98 -16.52 -19.52
C LYS A 3 -10.63 -15.76 -20.81
N THR A 4 -11.61 -15.53 -21.67
CA THR A 4 -11.38 -14.87 -22.98
C THR A 4 -11.35 -13.35 -22.91
N LEU A 5 -12.01 -12.71 -21.91
CA LEU A 5 -11.96 -11.25 -21.75
C LEU A 5 -10.61 -10.75 -21.20
N HIS A 6 -9.97 -11.53 -20.31
CA HIS A 6 -8.65 -11.17 -19.74
C HIS A 6 -7.55 -11.13 -20.81
N ASN A 7 -7.60 -12.05 -21.77
CA ASN A 7 -6.59 -12.11 -22.82
C ASN A 7 -6.75 -10.97 -23.86
N GLY A 8 -7.97 -10.48 -24.07
CA GLY A 8 -8.24 -9.40 -25.02
C GLY A 8 -7.76 -8.03 -24.52
N LEU A 9 -7.92 -7.74 -23.22
CA LEU A 9 -7.51 -6.45 -22.65
C LEU A 9 -5.98 -6.35 -22.51
N CYS A 10 -5.31 -7.46 -22.13
CA CYS A 10 -3.84 -7.53 -22.12
C CYS A 10 -3.25 -7.43 -23.52
N ALA A 11 -3.88 -8.03 -24.52
CA ALA A 11 -3.43 -7.92 -25.92
C ALA A 11 -3.60 -6.50 -26.47
N PHE A 12 -4.67 -5.80 -26.09
CA PHE A 12 -4.89 -4.40 -26.48
C PHE A 12 -3.88 -3.45 -25.83
N LEU A 13 -3.56 -3.62 -24.54
CA LEU A 13 -2.53 -2.83 -23.86
C LEU A 13 -1.13 -3.14 -24.40
N LEU A 14 -0.82 -4.40 -24.69
CA LEU A 14 0.46 -4.79 -25.32
C LEU A 14 0.58 -4.28 -26.75
N SER A 15 -0.50 -4.20 -27.52
CA SER A 15 -0.48 -3.65 -28.88
C SER A 15 -0.28 -2.13 -28.89
N VAL A 16 -0.75 -1.41 -27.88
CA VAL A 16 -0.47 0.04 -27.72
C VAL A 16 0.99 0.27 -27.33
N ILE A 17 1.61 -0.62 -26.55
CA ILE A 17 3.03 -0.55 -26.19
C ILE A 17 3.93 -0.91 -27.38
N ALA A 18 3.51 -1.84 -28.23
CA ALA A 18 4.27 -2.26 -29.42
C ALA A 18 4.33 -1.20 -30.54
N VAL A 19 3.54 -0.15 -30.46
CA VAL A 19 3.53 0.98 -31.42
C VAL A 19 4.48 2.12 -31.01
N LEU A 20 5.13 2.02 -29.84
CA LEU A 20 6.18 2.98 -29.49
C LEU A 20 7.48 2.57 -30.25
N PRO A 21 7.91 3.27 -31.27
CA PRO A 21 9.10 2.89 -32.02
C PRO A 21 10.34 3.02 -31.13
N ALA A 22 11.11 1.94 -31.05
CA ALA A 22 12.50 2.01 -30.65
C ALA A 22 13.22 2.95 -31.64
N SER A 23 13.68 4.07 -31.12
CA SER A 23 14.47 5.10 -31.77
C SER A 23 15.12 4.73 -33.09
N SER A 24 14.53 5.17 -34.19
CA SER A 24 15.26 5.53 -35.39
C SER A 24 14.67 6.83 -35.95
N GLN A 25 15.55 7.75 -36.29
CA GLN A 25 15.21 9.04 -36.87
C GLN A 25 14.21 8.87 -38.01
N THR A 26 12.96 9.31 -37.83
CA THR A 26 12.03 9.48 -38.93
C THR A 26 11.04 10.59 -38.64
N LYS A 27 11.02 11.53 -39.60
CA LYS A 27 9.92 12.37 -40.04
C LYS A 27 8.66 12.40 -39.15
N ASP A 28 8.34 13.60 -38.73
CA ASP A 28 7.06 14.10 -38.17
C ASP A 28 6.05 13.02 -37.74
N GLU A 29 6.17 12.60 -36.47
CA GLU A 29 5.07 11.85 -35.84
C GLU A 29 3.80 12.70 -35.91
N PRO A 30 2.66 12.09 -36.27
CA PRO A 30 1.37 12.80 -36.34
C PRO A 30 1.05 13.50 -35.00
N ASP A 31 0.58 14.72 -35.04
CA ASP A 31 0.31 15.54 -33.85
C ASP A 31 -0.65 14.86 -32.87
N TRP A 32 -1.61 14.08 -33.36
CA TRP A 32 -2.50 13.31 -32.49
C TRP A 32 -1.78 12.23 -31.66
N LEU A 33 -0.70 11.63 -32.20
CA LEU A 33 0.09 10.62 -31.47
C LEU A 33 0.94 11.27 -30.38
N LYS A 34 1.52 12.44 -30.67
CA LYS A 34 2.24 13.26 -29.67
C LYS A 34 1.30 13.72 -28.56
N ASP A 35 0.08 14.17 -28.90
CA ASP A 35 -0.93 14.56 -27.95
C ASP A 35 -1.34 13.38 -27.05
N LEU A 36 -1.65 12.22 -27.63
CA LEU A 36 -1.98 11.00 -26.91
C LEU A 36 -0.84 10.56 -25.96
N ALA A 37 0.40 10.54 -26.46
CA ALA A 37 1.58 10.19 -25.67
C ALA A 37 1.80 11.15 -24.50
N SER A 38 1.49 12.45 -24.67
CA SER A 38 1.59 13.46 -23.60
C SER A 38 0.55 13.29 -22.50
N ARG A 39 -0.54 12.56 -22.77
CA ARG A 39 -1.66 12.33 -21.84
C ARG A 39 -1.55 11.03 -21.07
N ILE A 40 -0.70 10.10 -21.49
CA ILE A 40 -0.57 8.78 -20.89
C ILE A 40 0.80 8.67 -20.21
N THR A 41 0.80 8.24 -18.95
CA THR A 41 2.00 7.85 -18.20
C THR A 41 1.95 6.37 -17.91
N ILE A 42 3.08 5.67 -18.11
CA ILE A 42 3.22 4.25 -17.79
C ILE A 42 4.37 4.10 -16.80
N ASN A 43 4.10 3.43 -15.70
CA ASN A 43 5.06 3.24 -14.63
C ASN A 43 5.03 1.79 -14.15
N GLY A 44 6.06 1.37 -13.47
CA GLY A 44 6.07 0.04 -12.89
C GLY A 44 7.25 -0.22 -11.97
N TYR A 45 7.11 -1.28 -11.18
CA TYR A 45 8.19 -1.80 -10.38
C TYR A 45 8.05 -3.30 -10.14
N MET A 46 9.18 -3.92 -9.83
CA MET A 46 9.28 -5.31 -9.43
C MET A 46 10.01 -5.40 -8.09
N GLN A 47 9.50 -6.26 -7.21
CA GLN A 47 10.15 -6.62 -5.94
C GLN A 47 10.14 -8.13 -5.79
N GLY A 48 11.33 -8.70 -5.58
CA GLY A 48 11.52 -10.12 -5.34
C GLY A 48 12.84 -10.37 -4.65
N GLY A 49 12.99 -11.55 -4.09
CA GLY A 49 14.18 -11.90 -3.36
C GLY A 49 14.12 -13.25 -2.70
N TYR A 50 14.88 -13.41 -1.65
CA TYR A 50 15.03 -14.63 -0.88
C TYR A 50 14.54 -14.42 0.56
N GLU A 51 13.87 -15.43 1.09
CA GLU A 51 13.40 -15.48 2.47
C GLU A 51 13.76 -16.81 3.11
N TYR A 52 14.32 -16.72 4.32
CA TYR A 52 14.55 -17.83 5.24
C TYR A 52 13.74 -17.59 6.52
N SER A 53 13.08 -18.61 7.03
CA SER A 53 12.34 -18.57 8.31
C SER A 53 12.35 -19.91 8.99
N ASP A 54 12.41 -19.91 10.35
CA ASP A 54 12.33 -21.09 11.22
C ASP A 54 11.01 -21.19 11.99
N LYS A 55 9.96 -20.52 11.51
CA LYS A 55 8.65 -20.44 12.15
C LYS A 55 8.01 -21.83 12.38
N GLY A 56 7.50 -22.06 13.62
CA GLY A 56 6.77 -23.26 13.98
C GLY A 56 7.62 -24.55 13.95
N GLY A 57 8.93 -24.43 14.25
CA GLY A 57 9.86 -25.56 14.23
C GLY A 57 10.19 -26.09 12.83
N LYS A 58 9.72 -25.39 11.78
CA LYS A 58 9.99 -25.74 10.38
C LYS A 58 10.86 -24.68 9.73
N THR A 59 11.98 -25.11 9.20
CA THR A 59 12.82 -24.24 8.37
C THR A 59 12.24 -24.14 6.96
N THR A 60 12.00 -22.92 6.52
CA THR A 60 11.62 -22.61 5.13
C THR A 60 12.67 -21.76 4.48
N SER A 61 12.91 -21.99 3.20
CA SER A 61 13.87 -21.28 2.37
C SER A 61 13.31 -21.17 0.97
N THR A 62 13.07 -19.93 0.50
CA THR A 62 12.36 -19.73 -0.78
C THR A 62 12.78 -18.45 -1.49
N PHE A 63 12.81 -18.49 -2.81
CA PHE A 63 12.78 -17.30 -3.64
C PHE A 63 11.33 -16.84 -3.82
N ASN A 64 11.06 -15.57 -3.59
CA ASN A 64 9.73 -15.00 -3.62
C ASN A 64 9.71 -13.70 -4.43
N PHE A 65 8.91 -13.70 -5.50
CA PHE A 65 8.63 -12.49 -6.29
C PHE A 65 7.24 -11.97 -5.89
N LYS A 66 7.26 -11.05 -4.94
CA LYS A 66 6.05 -10.55 -4.29
C LYS A 66 5.24 -9.60 -5.18
N ARG A 67 5.92 -8.81 -6.04
CA ARG A 67 5.30 -7.76 -6.84
C ARG A 67 5.96 -7.62 -8.20
N ALA A 68 5.13 -7.53 -9.22
CA ALA A 68 5.45 -7.08 -10.57
C ALA A 68 4.30 -6.18 -11.01
N ILE A 69 4.34 -4.91 -10.55
CA ILE A 69 3.23 -3.98 -10.68
C ILE A 69 3.51 -3.01 -11.82
N PHE A 70 2.51 -2.86 -12.69
CA PHE A 70 2.47 -1.86 -13.75
C PHE A 70 1.17 -1.08 -13.65
N TRP A 71 1.25 0.23 -13.87
CA TRP A 71 0.08 1.08 -13.95
C TRP A 71 0.20 2.12 -15.04
N GLY A 72 -0.95 2.45 -15.61
CA GLY A 72 -1.13 3.52 -16.56
C GLY A 72 -2.09 4.57 -16.00
N LYS A 73 -1.74 5.85 -16.16
CA LYS A 73 -2.62 6.98 -15.87
C LYS A 73 -2.86 7.75 -17.16
N ALA A 74 -4.13 7.93 -17.53
CA ALA A 74 -4.55 8.69 -18.68
C ALA A 74 -5.23 9.98 -18.24
N ARG A 75 -4.78 11.13 -18.76
CA ARG A 75 -5.43 12.43 -18.58
C ARG A 75 -6.44 12.64 -19.71
N ILE A 76 -7.74 12.52 -19.40
CA ILE A 76 -8.82 12.71 -20.36
C ILE A 76 -8.99 14.22 -20.64
N THR A 77 -9.06 15.02 -19.57
CA THR A 77 -9.05 16.50 -19.60
C THR A 77 -8.17 17.02 -18.48
N ASP A 78 -8.02 18.34 -18.33
CA ASP A 78 -7.29 18.94 -17.21
C ASP A 78 -7.90 18.62 -15.84
N ARG A 79 -9.16 18.19 -15.80
CA ARG A 79 -9.87 17.86 -14.56
C ARG A 79 -10.23 16.39 -14.43
N TRP A 80 -10.12 15.61 -15.49
CA TRP A 80 -10.57 14.23 -15.51
C TRP A 80 -9.42 13.31 -15.88
N SER A 81 -9.16 12.33 -15.05
CA SER A 81 -8.14 11.30 -15.27
C SER A 81 -8.67 9.91 -14.95
N PHE A 82 -8.05 8.92 -15.54
CA PHE A 82 -8.31 7.50 -15.29
C PHE A 82 -7.00 6.81 -14.94
N LEU A 83 -7.06 5.87 -13.99
CA LEU A 83 -5.92 5.01 -13.63
C LEU A 83 -6.31 3.54 -13.73
N PHE A 84 -5.37 2.75 -14.22
CA PHE A 84 -5.41 1.29 -14.20
C PHE A 84 -4.10 0.74 -13.66
N MET A 85 -4.16 -0.19 -12.69
CA MET A 85 -3.00 -0.84 -12.07
C MET A 85 -3.21 -2.34 -11.99
N ASN A 86 -2.16 -3.10 -12.35
CA ASN A 86 -2.18 -4.56 -12.26
C ASN A 86 -0.90 -5.10 -11.61
N ASN A 87 -1.04 -6.16 -10.80
CA ASN A 87 0.08 -6.94 -10.31
C ASN A 87 0.14 -8.29 -11.03
N PHE A 88 1.19 -8.48 -11.81
CA PHE A 88 1.42 -9.69 -12.59
C PHE A 88 2.08 -10.83 -11.78
N ALA A 89 2.58 -10.54 -10.58
CA ALA A 89 3.18 -11.55 -9.72
C ALA A 89 2.10 -12.38 -9.02
N ASN A 90 2.29 -13.72 -8.99
CA ASN A 90 1.48 -14.66 -8.23
C ASN A 90 -0.03 -14.56 -8.50
N SER A 91 -0.43 -14.25 -9.73
CA SER A 91 -1.84 -14.18 -10.19
C SER A 91 -2.72 -13.22 -9.37
N LYS A 92 -2.13 -12.18 -8.77
CA LYS A 92 -2.87 -11.21 -7.94
C LYS A 92 -3.87 -10.38 -8.75
N GLY A 93 -3.58 -10.12 -10.05
CA GLY A 93 -4.51 -9.50 -10.97
C GLY A 93 -4.64 -7.98 -10.79
N VAL A 94 -5.80 -7.45 -11.16
CA VAL A 94 -6.09 -6.02 -11.14
C VAL A 94 -6.14 -5.51 -9.70
N LEU A 95 -5.32 -4.50 -9.42
CA LEU A 95 -5.27 -3.85 -8.12
C LEU A 95 -6.21 -2.65 -8.07
N GLU A 96 -6.09 -1.75 -9.04
CA GLU A 96 -6.85 -0.51 -9.04
C GLU A 96 -7.34 -0.17 -10.46
N TYR A 97 -8.55 0.32 -10.53
CA TYR A 97 -9.12 0.96 -11.70
C TYR A 97 -10.12 2.00 -11.20
N TYR A 98 -9.81 3.26 -11.40
CA TYR A 98 -10.67 4.33 -10.95
C TYR A 98 -10.57 5.56 -11.86
N THR A 99 -11.55 6.42 -11.75
CA THR A 99 -11.55 7.73 -12.38
C THR A 99 -11.60 8.82 -11.32
N ASP A 100 -10.81 9.87 -11.51
CA ASP A 100 -10.81 11.08 -10.69
C ASP A 100 -11.37 12.24 -11.48
N TYR A 101 -12.35 12.92 -10.92
CA TYR A 101 -12.86 14.18 -11.45
C TYR A 101 -12.63 15.31 -10.45
N ARG A 102 -11.76 16.24 -10.81
CA ARG A 102 -11.47 17.44 -10.01
C ARG A 102 -12.61 18.44 -10.14
N VAL A 103 -13.41 18.58 -9.08
CA VAL A 103 -14.57 19.48 -9.05
C VAL A 103 -14.10 20.93 -8.95
N THR A 104 -13.16 21.22 -8.05
CA THR A 104 -12.62 22.56 -7.84
C THR A 104 -11.25 22.72 -8.51
N ARG A 105 -10.91 23.94 -8.94
CA ARG A 105 -9.61 24.21 -9.60
C ARG A 105 -8.44 24.19 -8.64
N ASP A 106 -8.67 24.56 -7.39
CA ASP A 106 -7.70 24.62 -6.29
C ASP A 106 -7.44 23.28 -5.62
N LYS A 107 -7.97 22.18 -6.18
CA LYS A 107 -7.87 20.81 -5.63
C LYS A 107 -8.58 20.60 -4.29
N ALA A 108 -9.38 21.54 -3.83
CA ALA A 108 -10.10 21.40 -2.58
C ALA A 108 -11.13 20.26 -2.61
N LEU A 109 -11.61 19.86 -3.80
CA LEU A 109 -12.53 18.74 -3.97
C LEU A 109 -12.27 17.99 -5.27
N THR A 110 -11.99 16.71 -5.13
CA THR A 110 -11.95 15.69 -6.20
C THR A 110 -12.90 14.55 -5.83
N VAL A 111 -13.60 14.00 -6.80
CA VAL A 111 -14.42 12.80 -6.65
C VAL A 111 -13.72 11.66 -7.35
N ARG A 112 -13.49 10.55 -6.63
CA ARG A 112 -12.95 9.29 -7.15
C ARG A 112 -14.03 8.23 -7.16
N VAL A 113 -14.11 7.44 -8.23
CA VAL A 113 -15.05 6.32 -8.37
C VAL A 113 -14.33 5.13 -9.00
N GLY A 114 -14.49 3.95 -8.43
CA GLY A 114 -13.93 2.71 -8.93
C GLY A 114 -13.37 1.82 -7.81
N GLN A 115 -12.40 0.97 -8.14
CA GLN A 115 -11.65 0.19 -7.18
C GLN A 115 -10.33 0.89 -6.87
N PHE A 116 -10.10 1.19 -5.60
CA PHE A 116 -8.92 1.91 -5.13
C PHE A 116 -8.56 1.54 -3.69
N GLN A 117 -7.42 2.02 -3.23
CA GLN A 117 -6.92 1.75 -1.90
C GLN A 117 -7.76 2.45 -0.82
N HIS A 118 -8.07 1.73 0.28
CA HIS A 118 -8.77 2.29 1.44
C HIS A 118 -8.02 3.50 1.99
N PRO A 119 -8.68 4.61 2.28
CA PRO A 119 -8.07 5.74 2.97
C PRO A 119 -7.96 5.47 4.47
N PHE A 120 -7.39 4.34 4.86
CA PHE A 120 -7.21 3.95 6.26
C PHE A 120 -5.74 3.69 6.55
N SER A 121 -5.25 4.13 7.75
CA SER A 121 -3.85 4.07 8.15
C SER A 121 -2.94 5.14 7.49
N LEU A 122 -1.86 5.48 8.18
CA LEU A 122 -0.78 6.32 7.64
C LEU A 122 0.10 5.52 6.69
N GLU A 123 0.41 4.24 7.02
CA GLU A 123 1.37 3.42 6.28
C GLU A 123 0.72 2.66 5.11
N SER A 124 -0.51 2.14 5.29
CA SER A 124 -1.16 1.30 4.30
C SER A 124 -1.22 1.90 2.88
N PRO A 125 -1.56 3.19 2.70
CA PRO A 125 -1.63 3.79 1.37
C PRO A 125 -0.27 4.07 0.74
N LEU A 126 0.84 3.94 1.45
CA LEU A 126 2.17 4.23 0.91
C LEU A 126 2.60 3.16 -0.10
N SER A 127 3.22 3.60 -1.18
CA SER A 127 3.78 2.67 -2.16
C SER A 127 4.85 1.76 -1.51
N PRO A 128 4.83 0.45 -1.77
CA PRO A 128 5.88 -0.46 -1.33
C PRO A 128 7.30 -0.04 -1.72
N THR A 129 7.44 0.77 -2.77
CA THR A 129 8.74 1.30 -3.19
C THR A 129 9.30 2.37 -2.26
N MET A 130 8.47 2.91 -1.38
CA MET A 130 8.81 3.98 -0.44
C MET A 130 8.97 3.51 1.00
N LEU A 131 8.45 2.31 1.32
CA LEU A 131 8.53 1.74 2.66
C LEU A 131 9.91 1.11 2.90
N GLU A 132 10.41 1.26 4.10
CA GLU A 132 11.75 0.84 4.51
C GLU A 132 11.85 -0.68 4.65
N LEU A 133 10.79 -1.34 5.12
CA LEU A 133 10.76 -2.76 5.42
C LEU A 133 10.53 -3.62 4.17
N VAL A 134 11.08 -4.83 4.17
CA VAL A 134 10.93 -5.79 3.06
C VAL A 134 9.48 -6.30 2.94
N ASP A 135 8.79 -6.53 4.04
CA ASP A 135 7.38 -6.92 4.07
C ASP A 135 6.42 -5.74 3.94
N VAL A 136 6.96 -4.56 3.92
CA VAL A 136 6.36 -3.26 3.67
C VAL A 136 5.45 -2.72 4.77
N THR A 137 4.73 -3.54 5.52
CA THR A 137 3.81 -3.06 6.55
C THR A 137 4.01 -3.76 7.89
N SER A 138 3.71 -3.05 8.99
CA SER A 138 3.63 -3.62 10.33
C SER A 138 2.49 -4.64 10.44
N GLN A 139 2.49 -5.47 11.49
CA GLN A 139 1.43 -6.46 11.70
C GLN A 139 0.06 -5.80 11.82
N ALA A 140 -0.06 -4.75 12.66
CA ALA A 140 -1.32 -4.07 12.86
C ALA A 140 -1.89 -3.51 11.55
N VAL A 141 -1.03 -2.90 10.71
CA VAL A 141 -1.43 -2.40 9.38
C VAL A 141 -1.81 -3.56 8.47
N THR A 142 -1.05 -4.66 8.47
CA THR A 142 -1.34 -5.86 7.65
C THR A 142 -2.74 -6.43 7.97
N TYR A 143 -3.08 -6.55 9.24
CA TYR A 143 -4.35 -7.16 9.67
C TYR A 143 -5.54 -6.20 9.67
N LEU A 144 -5.33 -4.90 9.88
CA LEU A 144 -6.42 -3.92 10.02
C LEU A 144 -6.59 -3.01 8.79
N ALA A 145 -5.60 -2.92 7.91
CA ALA A 145 -5.62 -1.95 6.81
C ALA A 145 -5.14 -2.50 5.45
N ASN A 146 -4.16 -3.39 5.42
CA ASN A 146 -3.50 -3.81 4.18
C ASN A 146 -3.92 -5.21 3.70
N GLY A 147 -4.97 -5.77 4.29
CA GLY A 147 -5.66 -6.82 3.64
C GLY A 147 -5.13 -8.23 3.71
N ASN A 148 -4.59 -8.59 4.83
CA ASN A 148 -4.50 -9.98 5.26
C ASN A 148 -5.49 -10.21 6.41
N GLU A 149 -6.71 -9.72 6.22
CA GLU A 149 -7.79 -9.85 7.19
C GLU A 149 -8.33 -11.27 7.16
N PRO A 150 -8.18 -12.07 8.23
CA PRO A 150 -8.54 -13.50 8.15
C PRO A 150 -9.99 -13.75 7.81
N LEU A 151 -10.90 -12.86 8.21
CA LEU A 151 -12.33 -12.99 7.96
C LEU A 151 -12.73 -12.62 6.53
N LEU A 152 -12.01 -11.67 5.89
CA LEU A 152 -12.26 -11.22 4.51
C LEU A 152 -11.30 -11.83 3.48
N GLY A 153 -10.26 -12.53 3.93
CA GLY A 153 -9.21 -12.99 3.05
C GLY A 153 -8.28 -11.88 2.54
N PRO A 154 -7.43 -12.16 1.55
CA PRO A 154 -6.48 -11.19 1.01
C PRO A 154 -7.21 -10.11 0.19
N ASN A 155 -7.33 -8.90 0.71
CA ASN A 155 -7.94 -7.75 0.05
C ASN A 155 -6.95 -6.68 -0.42
N TYR A 156 -5.68 -6.79 -0.06
CA TYR A 156 -4.59 -5.87 -0.41
C TYR A 156 -4.91 -4.38 -0.12
N GLY A 157 -5.74 -4.12 0.91
CA GLY A 157 -6.17 -2.79 1.30
C GLY A 157 -6.99 -2.05 0.24
N ARG A 158 -7.73 -2.77 -0.62
CA ARG A 158 -8.49 -2.20 -1.73
C ARG A 158 -9.92 -2.69 -1.75
N ASP A 159 -10.81 -1.82 -2.30
CA ASP A 159 -12.22 -2.13 -2.47
C ASP A 159 -12.85 -1.22 -3.51
N GLU A 160 -14.07 -1.51 -3.93
CA GLU A 160 -14.86 -0.66 -4.82
C GLU A 160 -15.67 0.37 -4.02
N GLY A 161 -15.71 1.61 -4.54
CA GLY A 161 -16.47 2.66 -3.87
C GLY A 161 -16.38 4.02 -4.52
N ILE A 162 -16.79 5.02 -3.72
CA ILE A 162 -16.73 6.44 -4.05
C ILE A 162 -15.95 7.15 -2.94
N MET A 163 -15.06 8.08 -3.31
CA MET A 163 -14.29 8.88 -2.36
C MET A 163 -14.31 10.35 -2.75
N LEU A 164 -14.50 11.19 -1.74
CA LEU A 164 -14.27 12.63 -1.80
C LEU A 164 -12.90 12.89 -1.17
N LEU A 165 -12.03 13.59 -1.88
CA LEU A 165 -10.70 13.92 -1.40
C LEU A 165 -10.31 15.34 -1.83
N GLY A 166 -9.43 15.95 -1.05
CA GLY A 166 -8.97 17.30 -1.37
C GLY A 166 -7.91 17.84 -0.43
N ASP A 167 -7.25 18.88 -0.92
CA ASP A 167 -6.23 19.64 -0.20
C ASP A 167 -6.78 21.00 0.22
N LEU A 168 -6.56 21.40 1.46
CA LEU A 168 -7.03 22.65 2.05
C LEU A 168 -5.84 23.40 2.67
N PHE A 169 -5.98 24.73 2.81
CA PHE A 169 -5.02 25.59 3.50
C PHE A 169 -3.59 25.48 2.92
N ASN A 170 -3.46 25.62 1.59
CA ASN A 170 -2.17 25.54 0.88
C ASN A 170 -1.45 24.19 1.12
N ASP A 171 -2.18 23.08 0.99
CA ASP A 171 -1.71 21.70 1.14
C ASP A 171 -1.27 21.31 2.58
N HIS A 172 -1.56 22.17 3.59
CA HIS A 172 -1.32 21.82 4.99
C HIS A 172 -2.28 20.78 5.54
N PHE A 173 -3.45 20.65 4.94
CA PHE A 173 -4.49 19.71 5.35
C PHE A 173 -5.03 18.94 4.16
N HIS A 174 -4.98 17.61 4.23
CA HIS A 174 -5.59 16.74 3.24
C HIS A 174 -6.66 15.87 3.90
N TYR A 175 -7.78 15.66 3.21
CA TYR A 175 -8.84 14.80 3.68
C TYR A 175 -9.25 13.79 2.62
N GLU A 176 -9.68 12.61 3.07
CA GLU A 176 -10.28 11.57 2.25
C GLU A 176 -11.51 11.01 2.99
N LEU A 177 -12.68 11.05 2.36
CA LEU A 177 -13.93 10.46 2.86
C LEU A 177 -14.44 9.47 1.83
N ALA A 178 -14.40 8.18 2.16
CA ALA A 178 -14.83 7.12 1.26
C ALA A 178 -16.05 6.37 1.78
N VAL A 179 -16.89 5.92 0.85
CA VAL A 179 -17.93 4.91 1.05
C VAL A 179 -17.62 3.75 0.12
N MET A 180 -17.39 2.57 0.70
CA MET A 180 -16.89 1.39 0.00
C MET A 180 -17.74 0.16 0.31
N ASN A 181 -17.69 -0.86 -0.54
CA ASN A 181 -18.49 -2.08 -0.37
C ASN A 181 -18.16 -2.85 0.91
N GLY A 182 -16.91 -2.83 1.40
CA GLY A 182 -16.50 -3.56 2.60
C GLY A 182 -16.15 -5.02 2.36
N GLN A 183 -16.15 -5.50 1.09
CA GLN A 183 -15.86 -6.89 0.76
C GLN A 183 -14.44 -7.12 0.27
N GLY A 184 -13.74 -6.08 -0.14
CA GLY A 184 -12.36 -6.13 -0.60
C GLY A 184 -12.21 -6.28 -2.12
N ILE A 185 -10.96 -6.46 -2.53
CA ILE A 185 -10.52 -6.38 -3.92
C ILE A 185 -11.15 -7.45 -4.82
N ASN A 186 -11.65 -7.03 -6.00
CA ASN A 186 -12.19 -7.92 -7.05
C ASN A 186 -13.28 -8.87 -6.54
N GLN A 187 -13.99 -8.49 -5.50
CA GLN A 187 -15.11 -9.25 -4.92
C GLN A 187 -16.43 -8.52 -5.18
N SER A 188 -17.46 -9.29 -5.49
CA SER A 188 -18.81 -8.74 -5.49
C SER A 188 -19.27 -8.49 -4.06
N ASP A 189 -20.02 -7.44 -3.85
CA ASP A 189 -20.63 -7.15 -2.55
C ASP A 189 -21.57 -8.28 -2.13
N SER A 190 -21.37 -8.81 -0.93
CA SER A 190 -22.12 -9.95 -0.38
C SER A 190 -23.14 -9.54 0.68
N ASN A 191 -23.20 -8.25 1.05
CA ASN A 191 -24.18 -7.70 1.98
C ASN A 191 -24.64 -6.30 1.52
N ALA A 192 -25.65 -5.73 2.18
CA ALA A 192 -26.14 -4.40 1.85
C ALA A 192 -25.42 -3.27 2.60
N ASP A 193 -24.56 -3.61 3.55
CA ASP A 193 -23.84 -2.65 4.38
C ASP A 193 -22.67 -2.03 3.60
N LYS A 194 -22.24 -0.85 4.02
CA LYS A 194 -21.08 -0.15 3.44
C LYS A 194 -20.10 0.26 4.53
N ASP A 195 -18.83 0.26 4.17
CA ASP A 195 -17.78 0.85 4.99
C ASP A 195 -17.69 2.35 4.72
N VAL A 196 -17.76 3.15 5.77
CA VAL A 196 -17.48 4.59 5.73
C VAL A 196 -16.12 4.83 6.35
N ILE A 197 -15.21 5.44 5.61
CA ILE A 197 -13.82 5.65 6.03
C ILE A 197 -13.48 7.14 5.90
N LEU A 198 -12.95 7.71 7.00
CA LEU A 198 -12.46 9.09 7.03
C LEU A 198 -10.96 9.08 7.35
N LYS A 199 -10.18 9.83 6.58
CA LYS A 199 -8.78 10.12 6.84
C LYS A 199 -8.56 11.62 6.85
N LEU A 200 -7.83 12.07 7.85
CA LEU A 200 -7.37 13.43 8.02
C LEU A 200 -5.84 13.41 8.11
N ASP A 201 -5.19 14.22 7.28
CA ASP A 201 -3.74 14.30 7.13
C ASP A 201 -3.32 15.76 7.31
N TYR A 202 -2.61 16.05 8.39
CA TYR A 202 -2.15 17.39 8.73
C TYR A 202 -0.63 17.49 8.60
N ARG A 203 -0.16 18.51 7.89
CA ARG A 203 1.24 18.80 7.61
C ARG A 203 1.61 20.19 8.11
N PRO A 204 1.96 20.32 9.40
CA PRO A 204 2.37 21.61 9.95
C PRO A 204 3.65 22.15 9.30
N THR A 205 4.55 21.24 8.89
CA THR A 205 5.77 21.57 8.14
C THR A 205 5.98 20.58 6.99
N LYS A 206 7.01 20.77 6.18
CA LYS A 206 7.37 19.85 5.10
C LYS A 206 7.92 18.50 5.61
N GLU A 207 8.45 18.53 6.83
CA GLU A 207 9.10 17.38 7.47
C GLU A 207 8.12 16.55 8.30
N LEU A 208 7.10 17.19 8.87
CA LEU A 208 6.18 16.55 9.81
C LEU A 208 4.80 16.35 9.19
N ARG A 209 4.31 15.12 9.31
CA ARG A 209 2.99 14.68 8.89
C ARG A 209 2.29 13.95 10.04
N ILE A 210 1.04 14.28 10.31
CA ILE A 210 0.19 13.67 11.34
C ILE A 210 -1.07 13.17 10.66
N VAL A 211 -1.44 11.91 10.91
CA VAL A 211 -2.61 11.27 10.28
C VAL A 211 -3.51 10.67 11.33
N ALA A 212 -4.81 10.91 11.19
CA ALA A 212 -5.86 10.25 11.96
C ALA A 212 -6.85 9.61 11.00
N THR A 213 -7.26 8.36 11.25
CA THR A 213 -8.23 7.65 10.42
C THR A 213 -9.27 6.95 11.25
N GLY A 214 -10.48 6.83 10.70
CA GLY A 214 -11.56 6.07 11.29
C GLY A 214 -12.35 5.33 10.22
N GLN A 215 -12.76 4.11 10.53
CA GLN A 215 -13.61 3.28 9.68
C GLN A 215 -14.76 2.74 10.52
N LYS A 216 -15.96 2.79 9.95
CA LYS A 216 -17.15 2.14 10.48
C LYS A 216 -17.85 1.38 9.38
N GLY A 217 -18.12 0.10 9.61
CA GLY A 217 -18.76 -0.73 8.61
C GLY A 217 -19.10 -2.13 9.07
N ARG A 218 -19.45 -2.99 8.12
CA ARG A 218 -19.75 -4.40 8.32
C ARG A 218 -19.20 -5.23 7.16
N GLY A 219 -18.32 -6.18 7.49
CA GLY A 219 -17.83 -7.17 6.55
C GLY A 219 -18.75 -8.39 6.46
N HIS A 220 -18.67 -9.12 5.35
CA HIS A 220 -19.24 -10.47 5.20
C HIS A 220 -18.10 -11.47 5.22
N ALA A 221 -18.10 -12.38 6.20
CA ALA A 221 -16.98 -13.30 6.43
C ALA A 221 -16.91 -14.39 5.35
N ILE A 222 -15.76 -14.52 4.71
CA ILE A 222 -15.41 -15.60 3.79
C ILE A 222 -14.34 -16.54 4.36
N GLY A 223 -13.83 -16.24 5.55
CA GLY A 223 -12.85 -17.02 6.29
C GLY A 223 -13.12 -17.02 7.79
N THR A 224 -12.29 -17.75 8.52
CA THR A 224 -12.32 -17.82 10.00
C THR A 224 -10.91 -17.61 10.55
N CYS A 225 -10.81 -17.29 11.83
CA CYS A 225 -9.54 -17.25 12.55
C CYS A 225 -9.70 -17.75 13.99
N ALA A 226 -8.60 -18.26 14.55
CA ALA A 226 -8.63 -18.92 15.85
C ALA A 226 -8.91 -17.97 17.05
N TRP A 227 -8.78 -16.66 16.84
CA TRP A 227 -8.98 -15.64 17.89
C TRP A 227 -10.32 -14.91 17.80
N ASN A 228 -11.23 -15.33 16.90
CA ASN A 228 -12.53 -14.69 16.67
C ASN A 228 -13.59 -15.76 16.34
N ASP A 229 -14.79 -15.60 16.90
CA ASP A 229 -15.89 -16.57 16.78
C ASP A 229 -16.76 -16.37 15.53
N VAL A 230 -16.49 -15.35 14.72
CA VAL A 230 -17.21 -15.10 13.45
C VAL A 230 -17.02 -16.26 12.49
N GLN A 231 -18.14 -16.78 11.96
CA GLN A 231 -18.16 -17.89 11.02
C GLN A 231 -18.30 -17.43 9.57
N VAL A 232 -17.89 -18.29 8.63
CA VAL A 232 -18.11 -18.03 7.20
C VAL A 232 -19.59 -17.84 6.93
N GLY A 233 -19.94 -16.76 6.23
CA GLY A 233 -21.30 -16.36 5.92
C GLY A 233 -21.91 -15.34 6.88
N ASP A 234 -21.27 -15.07 8.03
CA ASP A 234 -21.75 -14.05 8.97
C ASP A 234 -21.46 -12.64 8.48
N ASN A 235 -22.40 -11.74 8.72
CA ASN A 235 -22.14 -10.30 8.65
C ASN A 235 -21.66 -9.82 10.04
N TYR A 236 -20.47 -9.24 10.10
CA TYR A 236 -19.85 -8.85 11.36
C TYR A 236 -19.49 -7.36 11.37
N ARG A 237 -19.51 -6.78 12.56
CA ARG A 237 -19.02 -5.41 12.80
C ARG A 237 -17.54 -5.30 12.41
N ARG A 238 -17.17 -4.19 11.75
CA ARG A 238 -15.82 -3.90 11.30
C ARG A 238 -15.49 -2.44 11.53
N ASP A 239 -15.22 -2.09 12.80
CA ASP A 239 -14.91 -0.72 13.20
C ASP A 239 -13.42 -0.59 13.52
N ARG A 240 -12.78 0.49 13.06
CA ARG A 240 -11.34 0.71 13.21
C ARG A 240 -10.99 2.16 13.37
N VAL A 241 -9.89 2.42 14.08
CA VAL A 241 -9.29 3.74 14.23
C VAL A 241 -7.77 3.63 14.10
N SER A 242 -7.12 4.68 13.59
CA SER A 242 -5.67 4.82 13.66
C SER A 242 -5.27 6.26 13.92
N PHE A 243 -4.09 6.41 14.53
CA PHE A 243 -3.43 7.69 14.72
C PHE A 243 -1.92 7.50 14.60
N GLY A 244 -1.27 8.32 13.78
CA GLY A 244 0.16 8.19 13.55
C GLY A 244 0.81 9.45 13.05
N GLY A 245 2.13 9.39 12.92
CA GLY A 245 2.93 10.49 12.40
C GLY A 245 4.17 10.01 11.67
N GLU A 246 4.66 10.84 10.78
CA GLU A 246 5.89 10.66 10.02
C GLU A 246 6.72 11.92 10.10
N LEU A 247 8.00 11.77 10.46
CA LEU A 247 9.00 12.83 10.43
C LEU A 247 10.06 12.46 9.39
N LYS A 248 10.28 13.33 8.41
CA LYS A 248 11.33 13.21 7.38
C LYS A 248 12.25 14.40 7.42
N VAL A 249 13.49 14.19 7.82
CA VAL A 249 14.51 15.25 7.89
C VAL A 249 15.53 15.03 6.77
N PRO A 250 15.57 15.90 5.74
CA PRO A 250 16.54 15.80 4.65
C PRO A 250 17.97 15.95 5.17
N THR A 251 18.88 15.11 4.66
CA THR A 251 20.33 15.22 4.94
C THR A 251 21.11 15.09 3.64
N ARG A 252 22.35 15.57 3.61
CA ARG A 252 23.26 15.41 2.46
C ARG A 252 23.51 13.95 2.09
N LEU A 253 23.52 13.06 3.09
CA LEU A 253 23.71 11.63 2.89
C LEU A 253 22.48 10.94 2.29
N GLY A 254 21.31 11.57 2.43
CA GLY A 254 20.03 11.03 1.97
C GLY A 254 19.62 11.36 0.53
N GLU A 255 20.46 12.04 -0.26
CA GLU A 255 20.11 12.44 -1.64
C GLU A 255 19.71 11.27 -2.56
N LYS A 256 20.23 10.07 -2.30
CA LYS A 256 19.92 8.85 -3.06
C LYS A 256 18.82 7.98 -2.42
N SER A 257 18.40 8.30 -1.21
CA SER A 257 17.41 7.55 -0.44
C SER A 257 16.00 8.12 -0.62
N THR A 258 14.97 7.27 -0.57
CA THR A 258 13.58 7.73 -0.51
C THR A 258 13.22 8.35 0.84
N SER A 259 13.96 8.05 1.90
CA SER A 259 13.83 8.72 3.19
C SER A 259 14.34 10.16 3.14
N GLY A 260 15.19 10.49 2.17
CA GLY A 260 15.82 11.80 2.04
C GLY A 260 16.87 12.08 3.12
N GLY A 261 17.08 11.18 4.08
CA GLY A 261 18.02 11.36 5.17
C GLY A 261 17.63 10.61 6.44
N ILE A 262 16.83 11.22 7.31
CA ILE A 262 16.25 10.55 8.49
C ILE A 262 14.75 10.46 8.26
N CYS A 263 14.18 9.26 8.43
CA CYS A 263 12.74 9.04 8.45
C CYS A 263 12.36 8.30 9.73
N VAL A 264 11.37 8.81 10.44
CA VAL A 264 10.77 8.13 11.59
C VAL A 264 9.26 8.09 11.36
N ARG A 265 8.67 6.91 11.44
CA ARG A 265 7.24 6.69 11.28
C ARG A 265 6.72 5.85 12.43
N SER A 266 5.58 6.26 12.98
CA SER A 266 4.89 5.52 14.05
C SER A 266 3.40 5.66 13.89
N GLU A 267 2.67 4.60 14.20
CA GLU A 267 1.22 4.59 14.17
C GLU A 267 0.67 3.62 15.23
N PHE A 268 -0.41 4.01 15.87
CA PHE A 268 -1.26 3.16 16.70
C PHE A 268 -2.54 2.85 15.92
N LEU A 269 -2.97 1.59 15.94
CA LEU A 269 -4.19 1.11 15.33
C LEU A 269 -4.99 0.29 16.33
N ALA A 270 -6.31 0.41 16.29
CA ALA A 270 -7.23 -0.45 17.03
C ALA A 270 -8.44 -0.80 16.17
N GLY A 271 -8.95 -2.00 16.34
CA GLY A 271 -10.10 -2.51 15.61
C GLY A 271 -11.05 -3.32 16.47
N LYS A 272 -12.28 -3.47 15.98
CA LYS A 272 -13.27 -4.39 16.52
C LYS A 272 -13.91 -5.14 15.36
N ASP A 273 -13.64 -6.45 15.25
CA ASP A 273 -14.22 -7.35 14.26
C ASP A 273 -15.17 -8.32 14.99
N GLY A 274 -16.48 -8.21 14.71
CA GLY A 274 -17.50 -8.84 15.53
C GLY A 274 -17.47 -8.29 16.95
N ASP A 275 -17.27 -9.16 17.95
CA ASP A 275 -17.12 -8.78 19.36
C ASP A 275 -15.66 -8.71 19.83
N VAL A 276 -14.71 -9.11 18.99
CA VAL A 276 -13.30 -9.18 19.34
C VAL A 276 -12.60 -7.85 19.04
N GLY A 277 -11.99 -7.27 20.07
CA GLY A 277 -11.12 -6.10 19.97
C GLY A 277 -9.69 -6.50 19.68
N SER A 278 -9.02 -5.75 18.80
CA SER A 278 -7.59 -5.88 18.52
C SER A 278 -6.91 -4.51 18.57
N ARG A 279 -5.59 -4.49 18.81
CA ARG A 279 -4.78 -3.27 18.82
C ARG A 279 -3.34 -3.54 18.51
N GLY A 280 -2.66 -2.54 17.96
CA GLY A 280 -1.23 -2.61 17.74
C GLY A 280 -0.61 -1.25 17.50
N ALA A 281 0.71 -1.24 17.49
CA ALA A 281 1.49 -0.05 17.20
C ALA A 281 2.82 -0.45 16.57
N TYR A 282 3.41 0.45 15.83
CA TYR A 282 4.77 0.29 15.34
C TYR A 282 5.57 1.59 15.43
N LEU A 283 6.88 1.43 15.44
CA LEU A 283 7.85 2.50 15.26
C LEU A 283 8.92 2.01 14.28
N THR A 284 9.07 2.70 13.16
CA THR A 284 10.10 2.42 12.15
C THR A 284 10.97 3.65 11.97
N GLY A 285 12.27 3.46 12.05
CA GLY A 285 13.28 4.49 11.79
C GLY A 285 14.22 4.07 10.69
N SER A 286 14.62 5.00 9.83
CA SER A 286 15.71 4.83 8.87
C SER A 286 16.62 6.05 8.85
N VAL A 287 17.91 5.81 8.69
CA VAL A 287 18.93 6.85 8.64
C VAL A 287 19.88 6.58 7.49
N ALA A 288 20.05 7.58 6.61
CA ALA A 288 21.05 7.54 5.56
C ALA A 288 22.46 7.71 6.17
N VAL A 289 23.32 6.73 5.96
CA VAL A 289 24.68 6.70 6.52
C VAL A 289 25.77 6.98 5.47
N GLY A 290 25.41 7.14 4.20
CA GLY A 290 26.28 7.58 3.12
C GLY A 290 26.14 6.75 1.84
N SER A 291 26.56 7.32 0.72
CA SER A 291 26.66 6.67 -0.63
C SER A 291 25.45 5.84 -1.05
N GLY A 292 24.23 6.23 -0.64
CA GLY A 292 23.00 5.52 -0.95
C GLY A 292 22.73 4.32 -0.02
N VAL A 293 23.36 4.26 1.15
CA VAL A 293 23.11 3.22 2.17
C VAL A 293 22.29 3.82 3.30
N ASP A 294 21.20 3.14 3.66
CA ASP A 294 20.40 3.45 4.85
C ASP A 294 20.44 2.27 5.83
N VAL A 295 20.48 2.60 7.12
CA VAL A 295 20.26 1.68 8.24
C VAL A 295 18.82 1.81 8.68
N ILE A 296 18.18 0.67 8.96
CA ILE A 296 16.77 0.60 9.34
C ILE A 296 16.64 -0.16 10.64
N ALA A 297 15.79 0.34 11.53
CA ALA A 297 15.33 -0.38 12.72
C ALA A 297 13.82 -0.20 12.86
N SER A 298 13.14 -1.26 13.27
CA SER A 298 11.69 -1.21 13.51
C SER A 298 11.29 -2.14 14.64
N ALA A 299 10.28 -1.73 15.37
CA ALA A 299 9.56 -2.56 16.32
C ALA A 299 8.06 -2.46 16.03
N ASP A 300 7.37 -3.58 15.99
CA ASP A 300 5.91 -3.61 15.91
C ASP A 300 5.32 -4.56 16.94
N TYR A 301 4.15 -4.19 17.43
CA TYR A 301 3.35 -4.98 18.36
C TYR A 301 1.94 -5.10 17.82
N TYR A 302 1.36 -6.28 17.90
CA TYR A 302 -0.04 -6.51 17.57
C TYR A 302 -0.67 -7.56 18.50
N ASP A 303 -1.78 -7.19 19.12
CA ASP A 303 -2.64 -8.05 19.93
C ASP A 303 -3.94 -8.33 19.16
N ARG A 304 -4.12 -9.57 18.75
CA ARG A 304 -5.23 -10.00 17.88
C ARG A 304 -6.56 -10.12 18.63
N ASN A 305 -6.49 -10.30 19.96
CA ASN A 305 -7.67 -10.41 20.82
C ASN A 305 -7.34 -9.88 22.20
N THR A 306 -7.73 -8.63 22.46
CA THR A 306 -7.43 -7.92 23.71
C THR A 306 -8.12 -8.49 24.95
N SER A 307 -9.08 -9.40 24.76
CA SER A 307 -9.82 -10.04 25.86
C SER A 307 -9.20 -11.37 26.30
N VAL A 308 -8.28 -11.94 25.49
CA VAL A 308 -7.67 -13.25 25.75
C VAL A 308 -6.15 -13.13 25.63
N SER A 309 -5.43 -13.39 26.71
CA SER A 309 -3.96 -13.38 26.70
C SER A 309 -3.39 -14.50 25.83
N GLY A 310 -2.29 -14.21 25.15
CA GLY A 310 -1.57 -15.19 24.30
C GLY A 310 -1.70 -14.96 22.81
N TRP A 311 -2.52 -14.01 22.33
CA TRP A 311 -2.68 -13.64 20.92
C TRP A 311 -1.82 -12.46 20.50
N GLN A 312 -0.94 -11.97 21.37
CA GLN A 312 -0.02 -10.87 21.06
C GLN A 312 1.25 -11.37 20.37
N GLN A 313 1.82 -10.52 19.53
CA GLN A 313 3.12 -10.75 18.89
C GLN A 313 3.88 -9.43 18.80
N THR A 314 5.19 -9.48 19.12
CA THR A 314 6.12 -8.37 18.94
C THR A 314 7.18 -8.77 17.94
N ASN A 315 7.44 -7.94 16.92
CA ASN A 315 8.56 -8.12 16.01
C ASN A 315 9.60 -7.03 16.27
N LEU A 316 10.87 -7.45 16.36
CA LEU A 316 12.01 -6.54 16.30
C LEU A 316 12.75 -6.77 14.98
N MET A 317 12.96 -5.69 14.24
CA MET A 317 13.52 -5.72 12.89
C MET A 317 14.73 -4.80 12.78
N GLY A 318 15.78 -5.29 12.13
CA GLY A 318 16.94 -4.52 11.76
C GLY A 318 17.32 -4.79 10.32
N GLY A 319 17.81 -3.79 9.60
CA GLY A 319 18.13 -3.97 8.20
C GLY A 319 18.98 -2.88 7.58
N LEU A 320 19.39 -3.15 6.36
CA LEU A 320 20.14 -2.26 5.51
C LEU A 320 19.45 -2.16 4.15
N GLN A 321 19.51 -0.99 3.53
CA GLN A 321 19.17 -0.86 2.11
C GLN A 321 20.25 -0.08 1.37
N TYR A 322 20.48 -0.47 0.10
CA TYR A 322 21.44 0.18 -0.77
C TYR A 322 20.77 0.62 -2.08
N TRP A 323 20.73 1.92 -2.30
CA TRP A 323 20.20 2.57 -3.50
C TRP A 323 21.28 2.62 -4.57
N PHE A 324 21.25 1.65 -5.50
CA PHE A 324 22.24 1.57 -6.55
C PHE A 324 21.89 2.41 -7.79
N TYR A 325 20.60 2.70 -7.99
CA TYR A 325 20.14 3.55 -9.10
C TYR A 325 18.76 4.13 -8.82
N LYS A 326 18.60 5.46 -8.80
CA LYS A 326 17.31 6.15 -8.60
C LYS A 326 16.43 5.47 -7.51
N LYS A 327 15.27 4.90 -7.94
CA LYS A 327 14.35 4.14 -7.07
C LYS A 327 14.61 2.61 -7.10
N CYS A 328 15.80 2.18 -7.51
CA CYS A 328 16.23 0.79 -7.50
C CYS A 328 17.13 0.54 -6.29
N ARG A 329 16.83 -0.49 -5.49
CA ARG A 329 17.56 -0.80 -4.27
C ARG A 329 17.69 -2.28 -4.00
N LEU A 330 18.70 -2.63 -3.19
CA LEU A 330 18.83 -3.90 -2.49
C LEU A 330 18.46 -3.68 -1.04
N GLN A 331 17.79 -4.64 -0.42
CA GLN A 331 17.44 -4.61 1.00
C GLN A 331 17.81 -5.94 1.64
N LEU A 332 18.34 -5.87 2.87
CA LEU A 332 18.59 -7.01 3.74
C LEU A 332 17.94 -6.71 5.09
N GLN A 333 17.10 -7.62 5.59
CA GLN A 333 16.37 -7.46 6.84
C GLN A 333 16.39 -8.73 7.65
N TYR A 334 16.66 -8.60 8.94
CA TYR A 334 16.46 -9.63 9.94
C TYR A 334 15.28 -9.24 10.83
N THR A 335 14.45 -10.22 11.16
CA THR A 335 13.30 -10.07 12.05
C THR A 335 13.34 -11.17 13.11
N HIS A 336 13.21 -10.80 14.37
CA HIS A 336 12.91 -11.71 15.47
C HIS A 336 11.48 -11.45 15.95
N SER A 337 10.67 -12.51 16.04
CA SER A 337 9.27 -12.46 16.44
C SER A 337 9.07 -13.16 17.78
N PHE A 338 8.64 -12.38 18.78
CA PHE A 338 8.22 -12.87 20.09
C PHE A 338 6.71 -13.17 20.02
N CYS A 339 6.33 -14.40 20.21
CA CYS A 339 4.97 -14.89 20.06
C CYS A 339 4.31 -15.17 21.41
N GLY A 340 3.07 -14.72 21.59
CA GLY A 340 2.25 -15.19 22.70
C GLY A 340 1.97 -16.70 22.58
N HIS A 341 1.74 -17.35 23.72
CA HIS A 341 1.66 -18.81 23.80
C HIS A 341 0.58 -19.47 22.92
N LEU A 342 -0.44 -18.73 22.47
CA LEU A 342 -1.45 -19.21 21.52
C LEU A 342 -1.03 -19.08 20.06
N LEU A 343 0.06 -18.38 19.77
CA LEU A 343 0.62 -18.20 18.41
C LEU A 343 1.74 -19.19 18.10
N GLY A 344 2.20 -19.95 19.10
CA GLY A 344 3.32 -20.88 19.01
C GLY A 344 4.64 -20.27 19.44
N ASP A 345 5.75 -20.88 19.02
CA ASP A 345 7.10 -20.49 19.44
C ASP A 345 7.57 -19.21 18.75
N ASP A 346 8.53 -18.55 19.39
CA ASP A 346 9.31 -17.45 18.81
C ASP A 346 10.04 -17.94 17.56
N TYR A 347 10.26 -17.04 16.60
CA TYR A 347 10.91 -17.40 15.35
C TYR A 347 11.74 -16.27 14.75
N ASN A 348 12.64 -16.65 13.86
CA ASN A 348 13.51 -15.75 13.13
C ASN A 348 13.18 -15.74 11.64
N ARG A 349 13.42 -14.60 11.00
CA ARG A 349 13.29 -14.44 9.57
C ARG A 349 14.42 -13.58 9.02
N LEU A 350 15.05 -14.05 7.97
CA LEU A 350 16.04 -13.31 7.20
C LEU A 350 15.51 -13.10 5.78
N GLN A 351 15.54 -11.88 5.31
CA GLN A 351 15.01 -11.51 4.00
C GLN A 351 16.02 -10.67 3.23
N ALA A 352 16.22 -11.01 1.96
CA ALA A 352 16.93 -10.19 1.00
C ALA A 352 16.02 -9.88 -0.18
N GLN A 353 15.93 -8.60 -0.59
CA GLN A 353 15.05 -8.16 -1.67
C GLN A 353 15.77 -7.23 -2.64
N VAL A 354 15.53 -7.42 -3.92
CA VAL A 354 15.83 -6.44 -4.96
C VAL A 354 14.55 -5.72 -5.38
N GLN A 355 14.62 -4.41 -5.50
CA GLN A 355 13.60 -3.56 -6.09
C GLN A 355 14.16 -2.91 -7.34
N VAL A 356 13.44 -3.05 -8.46
CA VAL A 356 13.69 -2.33 -9.70
C VAL A 356 12.43 -1.56 -10.07
N ALA A 357 12.56 -0.26 -10.32
CA ALA A 357 11.43 0.60 -10.63
C ALA A 357 11.75 1.51 -11.81
N PHE A 358 10.76 1.77 -12.66
CA PHE A 358 10.84 2.74 -13.75
C PHE A 358 9.63 3.67 -13.73
N TYR A 359 9.86 4.93 -14.11
CA TYR A 359 8.83 5.95 -14.19
C TYR A 359 9.07 6.75 -15.49
N THR A 360 8.04 6.92 -16.30
CA THR A 360 8.15 7.66 -17.57
C THR A 360 8.32 9.17 -17.39
N HIS A 361 7.90 9.68 -16.21
CA HIS A 361 8.09 11.08 -15.82
C HIS A 361 8.62 11.14 -14.39
N PRO A 362 9.39 12.20 -14.02
CA PRO A 362 9.73 12.41 -12.63
C PRO A 362 8.44 12.45 -11.80
N GLN A 363 8.28 11.48 -10.91
CA GLN A 363 7.18 11.53 -9.95
C GLN A 363 7.46 12.69 -8.99
N PRO A 364 6.55 13.65 -8.80
CA PRO A 364 6.66 14.54 -7.68
C PRO A 364 6.70 13.70 -6.41
N LEU A 365 7.47 14.15 -5.41
CA LEU A 365 7.37 13.56 -4.07
C LEU A 365 5.89 13.52 -3.69
N PRO A 366 5.38 12.41 -3.14
CA PRO A 366 3.96 12.30 -2.80
C PRO A 366 3.54 13.48 -1.94
N ARG A 367 2.86 14.42 -2.53
CA ARG A 367 2.06 15.40 -1.80
C ARG A 367 0.77 14.66 -1.50
N GLY A 368 0.26 14.73 -0.26
CA GLY A 368 -0.85 13.96 0.22
C GLY A 368 -1.89 13.52 -0.80
N GLY A 369 -2.35 12.30 -0.72
CA GLY A 369 -3.34 11.72 -1.63
C GLY A 369 -2.83 11.15 -2.97
N GLU A 370 -1.61 11.45 -3.41
CA GLU A 370 -1.01 10.79 -4.57
C GLU A 370 -0.03 9.70 -4.10
N TYR A 371 -0.55 8.52 -3.86
CA TYR A 371 0.19 7.35 -3.31
C TYR A 371 0.80 6.43 -4.37
N ILE A 372 0.87 6.87 -5.63
CA ILE A 372 1.41 6.07 -6.73
C ILE A 372 2.60 6.75 -7.38
#